data_46c09eea410e30cab0cd514eaf100060
#
_entry.id   46c09eea410e30cab0cd514eaf100060
#
_cell.length_a   1.000
_cell.length_b   1.000
_cell.length_c   1.000
_cell.angle_alpha   90.00
_cell.angle_beta   90.00
_cell.angle_gamma   90.00
#
_symmetry.space_group_name_H-M   'P 1'
#
loop_
_entity.id
_entity.type
_entity.pdbx_description
1 polymer ?
#
loop_
_entity_poly.entity_id
_entity_poly.type
_entity_poly.pdbx_seq_one_letter_code
_entity_poly.pdbx_strand_id
1 'polypeptide(L)'
;MDTIERRFNPPGTAPGTLAGRAVEGEETLHFTLVEYDEKKCDVFFEVPIDECRFHLSTPEKTWIDVSGRPSAEMLKTLGEAFNLHPLALEDVFHANQRSKLEVFDRQVFVVLNDPAWNGGELKARQVSIFFGHNYVISFHDHTDDIFALVRERMQQVGARLRTREVDYLVYALIDLVVDRKFPLLQRFSDSVEVLEDEALEQPTRQTLRQIHDLRRSLYNFH
;
A
#
# COMPACT_ATOMS: atom_id res chain seq x y z
N MET A 1 10.87 -10.28 -19.79
CA MET A 1 9.72 -11.17 -19.49
C MET A 1 9.81 -11.48 -18.00
N ASP A 2 9.65 -10.43 -17.16
CA ASP A 2 9.63 -10.61 -15.71
C ASP A 2 8.25 -11.12 -15.32
N THR A 3 8.17 -12.42 -15.18
CA THR A 3 7.03 -13.08 -14.55
C THR A 3 6.97 -12.54 -13.12
N ILE A 4 5.88 -11.85 -12.77
CA ILE A 4 5.58 -11.50 -11.38
C ILE A 4 5.62 -12.82 -10.62
N GLU A 5 6.73 -13.11 -9.96
CA GLU A 5 6.82 -14.27 -9.06
C GLU A 5 5.83 -14.03 -7.92
N ARG A 6 4.64 -14.60 -8.08
CA ARG A 6 3.69 -14.68 -6.98
C ARG A 6 4.37 -15.49 -5.89
N ARG A 7 4.68 -14.86 -4.79
CA ARG A 7 5.19 -15.53 -3.59
C ARG A 7 4.03 -16.30 -2.97
N PHE A 8 3.89 -17.55 -3.34
CA PHE A 8 2.94 -18.44 -2.68
C PHE A 8 3.70 -19.37 -1.75
N ASN A 9 3.17 -19.55 -0.56
CA ASN A 9 3.60 -20.62 0.30
C ASN A 9 3.34 -21.96 -0.40
N PRO A 10 4.22 -22.97 -0.25
CA PRO A 10 3.96 -24.30 -0.75
C PRO A 10 2.62 -24.83 -0.21
N PRO A 11 1.88 -25.65 -1.01
CA PRO A 11 0.65 -26.28 -0.52
C PRO A 11 0.90 -27.06 0.77
N GLY A 12 0.07 -26.83 1.80
CA GLY A 12 0.21 -27.47 3.12
C GLY A 12 1.02 -26.66 4.12
N THR A 13 1.53 -25.50 3.77
CA THR A 13 2.14 -24.58 4.73
C THR A 13 1.07 -24.08 5.71
N ALA A 14 1.40 -24.00 7.00
CA ALA A 14 0.47 -23.49 7.99
C ALA A 14 0.11 -22.00 7.71
N PRO A 15 -1.15 -21.61 7.86
CA PRO A 15 -1.56 -20.20 7.69
C PRO A 15 -0.77 -19.26 8.61
N GLY A 16 -0.41 -18.08 8.11
CA GLY A 16 0.41 -17.10 8.83
C GLY A 16 1.91 -17.41 8.80
N THR A 17 2.35 -18.37 7.98
CA THR A 17 3.77 -18.69 7.81
C THR A 17 4.39 -17.73 6.80
N LEU A 18 5.39 -16.97 7.23
CA LEU A 18 6.19 -16.12 6.36
C LEU A 18 7.31 -16.98 5.71
N ALA A 19 6.91 -17.95 4.86
CA ALA A 19 7.84 -18.75 4.10
C ALA A 19 7.99 -18.17 2.69
N GLY A 20 9.17 -17.71 2.34
CA GLY A 20 9.46 -17.19 1.02
C GLY A 20 10.95 -17.05 0.81
N ARG A 21 11.38 -17.12 -0.44
CA ARG A 21 12.78 -16.90 -0.83
C ARG A 21 13.12 -15.45 -0.45
N ALA A 22 14.26 -15.26 0.22
CA ALA A 22 14.84 -13.94 0.39
C ALA A 22 14.91 -13.27 -0.98
N VAL A 23 14.33 -12.10 -1.11
CA VAL A 23 14.45 -11.31 -2.35
C VAL A 23 15.84 -10.77 -2.39
N GLU A 24 16.55 -10.96 -3.50
CA GLU A 24 17.78 -10.24 -3.77
C GLU A 24 17.42 -8.73 -3.80
N GLY A 25 18.01 -7.96 -2.87
CA GLY A 25 17.73 -6.56 -2.63
C GLY A 25 16.78 -6.37 -1.44
N GLU A 26 17.24 -6.67 -0.21
CA GLU A 26 16.57 -6.19 1.01
C GLU A 26 16.56 -4.67 0.94
N GLU A 27 15.39 -4.10 0.68
CA GLU A 27 15.21 -2.66 0.75
C GLU A 27 15.22 -2.26 2.22
N THR A 28 15.97 -1.23 2.55
CA THR A 28 15.93 -0.60 3.87
C THR A 28 14.50 -0.13 4.12
N LEU A 29 13.91 -0.50 5.26
CA LEU A 29 12.63 0.01 5.66
C LEU A 29 12.79 1.42 6.24
N HIS A 30 11.93 2.32 5.82
CA HIS A 30 11.85 3.67 6.32
C HIS A 30 10.58 3.83 7.15
N PHE A 31 10.71 4.36 8.35
CA PHE A 31 9.58 4.57 9.25
C PHE A 31 9.35 6.06 9.41
N THR A 32 8.13 6.49 9.08
CA THR A 32 7.64 7.82 9.37
C THR A 32 6.61 7.73 10.48
N LEU A 33 6.86 8.41 11.58
CA LEU A 33 5.98 8.48 12.74
C LEU A 33 5.23 9.80 12.74
N VAL A 34 3.92 9.75 12.89
CA VAL A 34 3.06 10.91 13.06
C VAL A 34 2.30 10.78 14.37
N GLU A 35 2.58 11.67 15.31
CA GLU A 35 1.79 11.82 16.54
C GLU A 35 0.88 13.03 16.42
N TYR A 36 -0.38 12.86 16.80
CA TYR A 36 -1.32 13.95 16.67
C TYR A 36 -2.44 13.93 17.72
N ASP A 37 -2.86 15.11 18.04
CA ASP A 37 -4.07 15.41 18.78
C ASP A 37 -4.80 16.59 18.12
N GLU A 38 -5.84 17.14 18.77
CA GLU A 38 -6.58 18.28 18.22
C GLU A 38 -5.72 19.55 18.06
N LYS A 39 -4.64 19.69 18.85
CA LYS A 39 -3.84 20.91 18.94
C LYS A 39 -2.55 20.83 18.14
N LYS A 40 -1.91 19.64 18.10
CA LYS A 40 -0.60 19.44 17.48
C LYS A 40 -0.59 18.27 16.52
N CYS A 41 0.37 18.27 15.62
CA CYS A 41 0.70 17.16 14.73
C CYS A 41 2.20 17.22 14.47
N ASP A 42 2.91 16.26 15.04
CA ASP A 42 4.35 16.14 14.94
C ASP A 42 4.68 14.98 13.98
N VAL A 43 5.59 15.22 13.04
CA VAL A 43 6.02 14.24 12.03
C VAL A 43 7.51 14.01 12.19
N PHE A 44 7.89 12.75 12.38
CA PHE A 44 9.27 12.32 12.54
C PHE A 44 9.61 11.33 11.43
N PHE A 45 10.71 11.54 10.75
CA PHE A 45 11.20 10.68 9.68
C PHE A 45 12.35 9.82 10.17
N GLU A 46 12.54 8.65 9.54
CA GLU A 46 13.62 7.70 9.84
C GLU A 46 13.66 7.29 11.32
N VAL A 47 12.51 7.03 11.89
CA VAL A 47 12.36 6.68 13.30
C VAL A 47 12.73 5.20 13.51
N PRO A 48 13.53 4.85 14.54
CA PRO A 48 13.80 3.47 14.87
C PRO A 48 12.52 2.71 15.30
N ILE A 49 12.47 1.40 15.00
CA ILE A 49 11.30 0.55 15.32
C ILE A 49 10.96 0.56 16.82
N ASP A 50 11.95 0.59 17.70
CA ASP A 50 11.74 0.60 19.14
C ASP A 50 11.05 1.89 19.62
N GLU A 51 11.35 3.01 18.98
CA GLU A 51 10.69 4.28 19.24
C GLU A 51 9.25 4.24 18.72
N CYS A 52 9.02 3.72 17.53
CA CYS A 52 7.67 3.49 17.00
C CYS A 52 6.81 2.64 17.95
N ARG A 53 7.39 1.58 18.53
CA ARG A 53 6.72 0.72 19.51
C ARG A 53 6.34 1.48 20.78
N PHE A 54 7.21 2.34 21.26
CA PHE A 54 6.94 3.17 22.44
C PHE A 54 5.70 4.04 22.22
N HIS A 55 5.64 4.74 21.07
CA HIS A 55 4.53 5.63 20.73
C HIS A 55 3.19 4.92 20.57
N LEU A 56 3.16 3.66 20.13
CA LEU A 56 1.92 2.86 20.08
C LEU A 56 1.34 2.54 21.46
N SER A 57 2.14 2.64 22.50
CA SER A 57 1.69 2.41 23.90
C SER A 57 1.20 3.67 24.60
N THR A 58 1.31 4.83 23.94
CA THR A 58 0.83 6.12 24.47
C THR A 58 -0.66 6.32 24.18
N PRO A 59 -1.37 7.17 24.94
CA PRO A 59 -2.77 7.47 24.67
C PRO A 59 -3.00 8.37 23.45
N GLU A 60 -1.97 9.00 22.93
CA GLU A 60 -2.03 9.85 21.75
C GLU A 60 -2.37 9.04 20.49
N LYS A 61 -2.95 9.70 19.51
CA LYS A 61 -3.20 9.06 18.20
C LYS A 61 -1.89 9.00 17.41
N THR A 62 -1.54 7.79 16.98
CA THR A 62 -0.27 7.52 16.32
C THR A 62 -0.49 6.90 14.95
N TRP A 63 0.20 7.43 13.95
CA TRP A 63 0.30 6.81 12.64
C TRP A 63 1.75 6.49 12.32
N ILE A 64 2.03 5.22 12.03
CA ILE A 64 3.34 4.74 11.59
C ILE A 64 3.20 4.36 10.12
N ASP A 65 3.97 5.01 9.26
CA ASP A 65 4.05 4.70 7.84
C ASP A 65 5.37 3.98 7.56
N VAL A 66 5.26 2.76 7.04
CA VAL A 66 6.40 1.88 6.75
C VAL A 66 6.53 1.75 5.24
N SER A 67 7.57 2.34 4.68
CA SER A 67 7.89 2.23 3.26
C SER A 67 9.08 1.30 3.02
N GLY A 68 9.01 0.54 1.93
CA GLY A 68 9.98 -0.48 1.55
C GLY A 68 9.40 -1.90 1.56
N ARG A 69 10.24 -2.87 1.21
CA ARG A 69 9.86 -4.30 1.15
C ARG A 69 10.45 -5.06 2.32
N PRO A 70 9.66 -5.38 3.35
CA PRO A 70 10.15 -6.11 4.49
C PRO A 70 10.52 -7.55 4.13
N SER A 71 11.63 -8.05 4.69
CA SER A 71 11.93 -9.47 4.72
C SER A 71 10.97 -10.21 5.66
N ALA A 72 10.90 -11.54 5.53
CA ALA A 72 10.10 -12.37 6.43
C ALA A 72 10.50 -12.19 7.92
N GLU A 73 11.80 -12.04 8.18
CA GLU A 73 12.33 -11.81 9.53
C GLU A 73 11.90 -10.44 10.07
N MET A 74 12.02 -9.39 9.23
CA MET A 74 11.60 -8.06 9.60
C MET A 74 10.09 -7.98 9.86
N LEU A 75 9.25 -8.63 9.02
CA LEU A 75 7.81 -8.69 9.26
C LEU A 75 7.45 -9.41 10.54
N LYS A 76 8.19 -10.46 10.90
CA LYS A 76 8.01 -11.14 12.19
C LYS A 76 8.32 -10.19 13.34
N THR A 77 9.44 -9.48 13.27
CA THR A 77 9.82 -8.48 14.27
C THR A 77 8.77 -7.37 14.39
N LEU A 78 8.27 -6.85 13.26
CA LEU A 78 7.19 -5.85 13.25
C LEU A 78 5.89 -6.42 13.82
N GLY A 79 5.55 -7.67 13.48
CA GLY A 79 4.39 -8.38 14.01
C GLY A 79 4.42 -8.49 15.53
N GLU A 80 5.57 -8.87 16.09
CA GLU A 80 5.78 -8.96 17.54
C GLU A 80 5.79 -7.57 18.21
N ALA A 81 6.46 -6.59 17.59
CA ALA A 81 6.56 -5.22 18.13
C ALA A 81 5.20 -4.51 18.18
N PHE A 82 4.39 -4.70 17.15
CA PHE A 82 3.12 -3.98 16.97
C PHE A 82 1.89 -4.86 17.22
N ASN A 83 2.11 -6.10 17.68
CA ASN A 83 1.06 -7.10 17.93
C ASN A 83 0.11 -7.27 16.73
N LEU A 84 0.67 -7.42 15.53
CA LEU A 84 -0.11 -7.57 14.30
C LEU A 84 -0.48 -9.05 14.08
N HIS A 85 -1.67 -9.27 13.51
CA HIS A 85 -2.17 -10.62 13.27
C HIS A 85 -1.32 -11.37 12.21
N PRO A 86 -0.86 -12.62 12.46
CA PRO A 86 0.04 -13.34 11.55
C PRO A 86 -0.51 -13.54 10.13
N LEU A 87 -1.82 -13.79 9.96
CA LEU A 87 -2.45 -13.92 8.65
C LEU A 87 -2.37 -12.62 7.84
N ALA A 88 -2.56 -11.48 8.51
CA ALA A 88 -2.45 -10.18 7.86
C ALA A 88 -1.00 -9.85 7.47
N LEU A 89 -0.01 -10.27 8.27
CA LEU A 89 1.41 -10.15 7.91
C LEU A 89 1.79 -11.01 6.71
N GLU A 90 1.17 -12.19 6.56
CA GLU A 90 1.31 -13.01 5.37
C GLU A 90 0.86 -12.26 4.11
N ASP A 91 -0.26 -11.54 4.18
CA ASP A 91 -0.75 -10.72 3.07
C ASP A 91 0.12 -9.49 2.78
N VAL A 92 0.75 -8.89 3.78
CA VAL A 92 1.77 -7.84 3.58
C VAL A 92 2.99 -8.42 2.85
N PHE A 93 3.42 -9.62 3.24
CA PHE A 93 4.57 -10.29 2.65
C PHE A 93 4.31 -10.73 1.20
N HIS A 94 3.12 -11.28 0.94
CA HIS A 94 2.69 -11.72 -0.37
C HIS A 94 1.97 -10.58 -1.10
N ALA A 95 2.72 -9.55 -1.50
CA ALA A 95 2.21 -8.43 -2.28
C ALA A 95 1.36 -8.89 -3.49
N ASN A 96 0.44 -8.06 -3.96
CA ASN A 96 -0.54 -8.34 -5.01
C ASN A 96 -1.79 -9.11 -4.54
N GLN A 97 -2.18 -8.93 -3.29
CA GLN A 97 -3.49 -9.36 -2.82
C GLN A 97 -4.60 -8.52 -3.47
N ARG A 98 -5.79 -9.11 -3.58
CA ARG A 98 -6.98 -8.33 -3.95
C ARG A 98 -7.34 -7.39 -2.81
N SER A 99 -7.87 -6.23 -3.17
CA SER A 99 -8.36 -5.29 -2.16
C SER A 99 -9.41 -5.96 -1.28
N LYS A 100 -9.20 -5.91 0.04
CA LYS A 100 -10.05 -6.54 1.04
C LYS A 100 -9.99 -5.82 2.37
N LEU A 101 -10.97 -6.09 3.23
CA LEU A 101 -11.00 -5.66 4.62
C LEU A 101 -11.25 -6.89 5.48
N GLU A 102 -10.43 -7.06 6.52
CA GLU A 102 -10.55 -8.14 7.50
C GLU A 102 -10.52 -7.57 8.91
N VAL A 103 -11.26 -8.20 9.81
CA VAL A 103 -11.33 -7.80 11.22
C VAL A 103 -10.74 -8.91 12.06
N PHE A 104 -9.71 -8.59 12.85
CA PHE A 104 -9.04 -9.48 13.78
C PHE A 104 -9.15 -8.93 15.21
N ASP A 105 -10.02 -9.52 16.03
CA ASP A 105 -10.28 -9.08 17.41
C ASP A 105 -10.45 -7.55 17.54
N ARG A 106 -9.36 -6.85 17.85
CA ARG A 106 -9.34 -5.39 18.06
C ARG A 106 -8.62 -4.62 16.96
N GLN A 107 -8.24 -5.31 15.89
CA GLN A 107 -7.57 -4.73 14.73
C GLN A 107 -8.43 -4.87 13.50
N VAL A 108 -8.41 -3.86 12.66
CA VAL A 108 -8.92 -3.93 11.30
C VAL A 108 -7.73 -3.87 10.35
N PHE A 109 -7.75 -4.72 9.36
CA PHE A 109 -6.74 -4.82 8.32
C PHE A 109 -7.37 -4.54 6.96
N VAL A 110 -6.78 -3.61 6.23
CA VAL A 110 -7.23 -3.23 4.89
C VAL A 110 -6.08 -3.44 3.91
N VAL A 111 -6.37 -4.08 2.80
CA VAL A 111 -5.46 -4.20 1.66
C VAL A 111 -6.06 -3.43 0.48
N LEU A 112 -5.25 -2.59 -0.14
CA LEU A 112 -5.59 -1.84 -1.33
C LEU A 112 -4.58 -2.15 -2.42
N ASN A 113 -5.07 -2.35 -3.63
CA ASN A 113 -4.23 -2.38 -4.81
C ASN A 113 -3.98 -0.92 -5.24
N ASP A 114 -2.72 -0.52 -5.38
CA ASP A 114 -2.29 0.80 -5.88
C ASP A 114 -1.35 0.63 -7.08
N PRO A 115 -1.90 0.31 -8.27
CA PRO A 115 -1.09 0.13 -9.46
C PRO A 115 -0.37 1.43 -9.83
N ALA A 116 0.89 1.32 -10.19
CA ALA A 116 1.71 2.45 -10.59
C ALA A 116 2.36 2.21 -11.95
N TRP A 117 2.43 3.27 -12.77
CA TRP A 117 3.10 3.22 -14.06
C TRP A 117 4.61 3.37 -13.87
N ASN A 118 5.36 2.37 -14.30
CA ASN A 118 6.82 2.38 -14.19
C ASN A 118 7.46 1.92 -15.51
N GLY A 119 8.22 2.81 -16.16
CA GLY A 119 8.99 2.49 -17.37
C GLY A 119 8.17 1.99 -18.56
N GLY A 120 6.89 2.37 -18.68
CA GLY A 120 6.00 1.91 -19.76
C GLY A 120 5.13 0.71 -19.40
N GLU A 121 5.30 0.12 -18.23
CA GLU A 121 4.49 -0.99 -17.72
C GLU A 121 3.71 -0.61 -16.47
N LEU A 122 2.49 -1.11 -16.36
CA LEU A 122 1.69 -0.98 -15.14
C LEU A 122 2.14 -2.06 -14.15
N LYS A 123 2.74 -1.64 -13.04
CA LYS A 123 3.12 -2.53 -11.94
C LYS A 123 2.04 -2.50 -10.87
N ALA A 124 1.57 -3.68 -10.49
CA ALA A 124 0.72 -3.81 -9.31
C ALA A 124 1.56 -3.54 -8.07
N ARG A 125 1.09 -2.63 -7.22
CA ARG A 125 1.63 -2.33 -5.90
C ARG A 125 0.52 -2.48 -4.87
N GLN A 126 0.90 -2.66 -3.64
CA GLN A 126 -0.03 -2.87 -2.55
C GLN A 126 0.21 -1.84 -1.45
N VAL A 127 -0.88 -1.34 -0.92
CA VAL A 127 -0.93 -0.61 0.35
C VAL A 127 -1.70 -1.46 1.34
N SER A 128 -1.09 -1.70 2.50
CA SER A 128 -1.71 -2.46 3.59
C SER A 128 -1.82 -1.56 4.81
N ILE A 129 -3.00 -1.51 5.43
CA ILE A 129 -3.27 -0.63 6.56
C ILE A 129 -3.83 -1.45 7.71
N PHE A 130 -3.15 -1.41 8.86
CA PHE A 130 -3.68 -1.87 10.13
C PHE A 130 -4.14 -0.67 10.94
N PHE A 131 -5.26 -0.81 11.62
CA PHE A 131 -5.64 0.20 12.59
C PHE A 131 -6.41 -0.40 13.77
N GLY A 132 -6.29 0.26 14.90
CA GLY A 132 -6.96 -0.07 16.14
C GLY A 132 -7.65 1.16 16.72
N HIS A 133 -7.73 1.24 18.05
CA HIS A 133 -8.44 2.32 18.71
C HIS A 133 -7.78 3.69 18.55
N ASN A 134 -6.46 3.75 18.71
CA ASN A 134 -5.68 5.01 18.70
C ASN A 134 -4.46 4.97 17.76
N TYR A 135 -4.35 3.97 16.89
CA TYR A 135 -3.21 3.85 15.99
C TYR A 135 -3.60 3.45 14.59
N VAL A 136 -2.74 3.82 13.64
CA VAL A 136 -2.72 3.36 12.25
C VAL A 136 -1.30 2.94 11.91
N ILE A 137 -1.14 1.83 11.19
CA ILE A 137 0.15 1.40 10.62
C ILE A 137 -0.09 1.11 9.15
N SER A 138 0.59 1.83 8.27
CA SER A 138 0.54 1.62 6.82
C SER A 138 1.84 0.99 6.32
N PHE A 139 1.72 0.07 5.37
CA PHE A 139 2.83 -0.56 4.66
C PHE A 139 2.67 -0.33 3.17
N HIS A 140 3.73 0.08 2.50
CA HIS A 140 3.78 0.18 1.04
C HIS A 140 5.21 0.03 0.51
N ASP A 141 5.34 -0.42 -0.74
CA ASP A 141 6.63 -0.58 -1.43
C ASP A 141 6.91 0.53 -2.47
N HIS A 142 6.30 1.70 -2.29
CA HIS A 142 6.50 2.84 -3.15
C HIS A 142 7.82 3.54 -2.84
N THR A 143 8.51 3.98 -3.88
CA THR A 143 9.73 4.80 -3.76
C THR A 143 9.42 6.28 -3.54
N ASP A 144 8.21 6.69 -3.91
CA ASP A 144 7.67 8.03 -3.69
C ASP A 144 6.87 8.06 -2.37
N ASP A 145 6.85 9.21 -1.74
CA ASP A 145 6.06 9.45 -0.53
C ASP A 145 4.58 9.62 -0.88
N ILE A 146 3.88 8.49 -1.01
CA ILE A 146 2.49 8.49 -1.46
C ILE A 146 1.53 9.19 -0.49
N PHE A 147 1.90 9.31 0.79
CA PHE A 147 1.06 9.89 1.83
C PHE A 147 1.46 11.30 2.26
N ALA A 148 2.40 11.94 1.58
CA ALA A 148 2.84 13.31 1.88
C ALA A 148 1.66 14.29 2.00
N LEU A 149 0.72 14.24 1.04
CA LEU A 149 -0.45 15.13 1.05
C LEU A 149 -1.36 14.95 2.27
N VAL A 150 -1.47 13.73 2.80
CA VAL A 150 -2.25 13.49 4.03
C VAL A 150 -1.53 14.09 5.23
N ARG A 151 -0.20 13.91 5.33
CA ARG A 151 0.62 14.52 6.39
C ARG A 151 0.56 16.05 6.35
N GLU A 152 0.71 16.65 5.17
CA GLU A 152 0.57 18.10 5.00
C GLU A 152 -0.81 18.61 5.44
N ARG A 153 -1.89 17.90 5.08
CA ARG A 153 -3.25 18.23 5.53
C ARG A 153 -3.40 18.12 7.06
N MET A 154 -2.76 17.14 7.69
CA MET A 154 -2.77 16.98 9.15
C MET A 154 -2.06 18.12 9.87
N GLN A 155 -1.00 18.67 9.29
CA GLN A 155 -0.23 19.78 9.87
C GLN A 155 -0.94 21.14 9.76
N GLN A 156 -1.96 21.27 8.92
CA GLN A 156 -2.73 22.52 8.79
C GLN A 156 -3.48 22.84 10.08
N VAL A 157 -3.57 24.14 10.39
CA VAL A 157 -4.34 24.62 11.54
C VAL A 157 -5.81 24.27 11.37
N GLY A 158 -6.42 23.66 12.40
CA GLY A 158 -7.83 23.28 12.36
C GLY A 158 -8.15 22.07 11.47
N ALA A 159 -7.14 21.28 11.11
CA ALA A 159 -7.32 20.09 10.27
C ALA A 159 -8.35 19.11 10.86
N ARG A 160 -9.41 18.80 10.11
CA ARG A 160 -10.45 17.84 10.52
C ARG A 160 -9.88 16.45 10.81
N LEU A 161 -8.78 16.06 10.17
CA LEU A 161 -8.06 14.80 10.40
C LEU A 161 -7.62 14.64 11.86
N ARG A 162 -7.29 15.73 12.54
CA ARG A 162 -6.85 15.68 13.94
C ARG A 162 -7.99 15.61 14.96
N THR A 163 -9.14 16.20 14.61
CA THR A 163 -10.30 16.28 15.51
C THR A 163 -11.20 15.04 15.49
N ARG A 164 -10.95 14.13 14.55
CA ARG A 164 -11.70 12.89 14.37
C ARG A 164 -10.94 11.70 14.94
N GLU A 165 -11.62 10.56 15.04
CA GLU A 165 -10.99 9.29 15.43
C GLU A 165 -10.07 8.77 14.31
N VAL A 166 -9.29 7.74 14.60
CA VAL A 166 -8.29 7.17 13.66
C VAL A 166 -8.91 6.62 12.38
N ASP A 167 -10.16 6.19 12.42
CA ASP A 167 -10.93 5.73 11.26
C ASP A 167 -11.04 6.81 10.17
N TYR A 168 -11.12 8.08 10.56
CA TYR A 168 -11.14 9.19 9.61
C TYR A 168 -9.77 9.40 8.93
N LEU A 169 -8.67 9.12 9.63
CA LEU A 169 -7.34 9.08 8.99
C LEU A 169 -7.27 7.92 8.01
N VAL A 170 -7.74 6.72 8.41
CA VAL A 170 -7.78 5.56 7.52
C VAL A 170 -8.62 5.85 6.28
N TYR A 171 -9.78 6.48 6.43
CA TYR A 171 -10.58 6.94 5.30
C TYR A 171 -9.78 7.86 4.37
N ALA A 172 -9.04 8.83 4.91
CA ALA A 172 -8.25 9.76 4.09
C ALA A 172 -7.09 9.08 3.36
N LEU A 173 -6.49 8.04 3.96
CA LEU A 173 -5.45 7.23 3.31
C LEU A 173 -6.04 6.39 2.17
N ILE A 174 -7.21 5.76 2.39
CA ILE A 174 -7.93 4.98 1.37
C ILE A 174 -8.36 5.89 0.21
N ASP A 175 -8.95 7.04 0.53
CA ASP A 175 -9.42 8.06 -0.43
C ASP A 175 -8.27 8.46 -1.36
N LEU A 176 -7.11 8.79 -0.79
CA LEU A 176 -5.92 9.16 -1.56
C LEU A 176 -5.45 8.02 -2.48
N VAL A 177 -5.41 6.77 -2.00
CA VAL A 177 -5.04 5.61 -2.82
C VAL A 177 -6.03 5.39 -3.96
N VAL A 178 -7.32 5.61 -3.73
CA VAL A 178 -8.35 5.54 -4.77
C VAL A 178 -8.19 6.67 -5.78
N ASP A 179 -7.96 7.89 -5.32
CA ASP A 179 -7.78 9.05 -6.18
C ASP A 179 -6.58 8.91 -7.12
N ARG A 180 -5.50 8.28 -6.67
CA ARG A 180 -4.32 7.98 -7.49
C ARG A 180 -4.63 7.12 -8.73
N LYS A 181 -5.75 6.40 -8.73
CA LYS A 181 -6.16 5.55 -9.87
C LYS A 181 -6.80 6.35 -11.00
N PHE A 182 -7.39 7.51 -10.75
CA PHE A 182 -8.08 8.28 -11.79
C PHE A 182 -7.17 8.70 -12.95
N PRO A 183 -5.95 9.20 -12.74
CA PRO A 183 -5.05 9.50 -13.85
C PRO A 183 -4.68 8.27 -14.69
N LEU A 184 -4.61 7.09 -14.07
CA LEU A 184 -4.35 5.83 -14.78
C LEU A 184 -5.55 5.45 -15.65
N LEU A 185 -6.77 5.56 -15.13
CA LEU A 185 -7.99 5.30 -15.86
C LEU A 185 -8.12 6.24 -17.07
N GLN A 186 -7.78 7.53 -16.90
CA GLN A 186 -7.78 8.47 -18.01
C GLN A 186 -6.81 8.04 -19.12
N ARG A 187 -5.59 7.65 -18.76
CA ARG A 187 -4.61 7.14 -19.74
C ARG A 187 -5.09 5.89 -20.47
N PHE A 188 -5.82 4.98 -19.78
CA PHE A 188 -6.44 3.84 -20.43
C PHE A 188 -7.52 4.27 -21.43
N SER A 189 -8.39 5.21 -21.05
CA SER A 189 -9.41 5.77 -21.96
C SER A 189 -8.79 6.36 -23.20
N ASP A 190 -7.77 7.21 -23.04
CA ASP A 190 -7.07 7.84 -24.18
C ASP A 190 -6.43 6.78 -25.09
N SER A 191 -5.85 5.73 -24.51
CA SER A 191 -5.24 4.62 -25.26
C SER A 191 -6.27 3.79 -26.02
N VAL A 192 -7.45 3.57 -25.43
CA VAL A 192 -8.56 2.86 -26.10
C VAL A 192 -9.04 3.66 -27.31
N GLU A 193 -9.28 4.96 -27.15
CA GLU A 193 -9.75 5.85 -28.22
C GLU A 193 -8.80 5.83 -29.43
N VAL A 194 -7.49 5.98 -29.19
CA VAL A 194 -6.47 5.91 -30.25
C VAL A 194 -6.47 4.55 -30.96
N LEU A 195 -6.62 3.45 -30.21
CA LEU A 195 -6.62 2.11 -30.79
C LEU A 195 -7.92 1.77 -31.54
N GLU A 196 -9.05 2.33 -31.12
CA GLU A 196 -10.32 2.24 -31.84
C GLU A 196 -10.25 2.92 -33.20
N ASP A 197 -9.74 4.15 -33.25
CA ASP A 197 -9.56 4.90 -34.49
C ASP A 197 -8.62 4.17 -35.44
N GLU A 198 -7.47 3.70 -34.95
CA GLU A 198 -6.50 2.94 -35.75
C GLU A 198 -7.11 1.63 -36.28
N ALA A 199 -7.90 0.93 -35.45
CA ALA A 199 -8.54 -0.32 -35.83
C ALA A 199 -9.64 -0.13 -36.93
N LEU A 200 -10.29 1.03 -36.92
CA LEU A 200 -11.34 1.36 -37.91
C LEU A 200 -10.76 1.87 -39.22
N GLU A 201 -9.69 2.67 -39.18
CA GLU A 201 -9.13 3.30 -40.38
C GLU A 201 -8.14 2.39 -41.10
N GLN A 202 -7.13 1.88 -40.38
CA GLN A 202 -6.03 1.08 -40.99
C GLN A 202 -5.53 0.02 -39.97
N PRO A 203 -6.25 -1.09 -39.77
CA PRO A 203 -5.86 -2.12 -38.80
C PRO A 203 -4.55 -2.80 -39.23
N THR A 204 -3.58 -2.84 -38.34
CA THR A 204 -2.27 -3.47 -38.53
C THR A 204 -2.04 -4.61 -37.56
N ARG A 205 -0.99 -5.43 -37.75
CA ARG A 205 -0.56 -6.40 -36.76
C ARG A 205 -0.05 -5.72 -35.46
N GLN A 206 0.39 -4.49 -35.57
CA GLN A 206 0.83 -3.69 -34.43
C GLN A 206 -0.36 -3.25 -33.59
N THR A 207 -1.43 -2.77 -34.21
CA THR A 207 -2.70 -2.42 -33.56
C THR A 207 -3.22 -3.60 -32.72
N LEU A 208 -3.17 -4.81 -33.28
CA LEU A 208 -3.59 -6.01 -32.57
C LEU A 208 -2.73 -6.31 -31.34
N ARG A 209 -1.40 -6.13 -31.44
CA ARG A 209 -0.49 -6.29 -30.30
C ARG A 209 -0.77 -5.27 -29.20
N GLN A 210 -0.96 -4.01 -29.57
CA GLN A 210 -1.26 -2.94 -28.61
C GLN A 210 -2.59 -3.19 -27.88
N ILE A 211 -3.62 -3.69 -28.57
CA ILE A 211 -4.87 -4.12 -27.93
C ILE A 211 -4.63 -5.23 -26.89
N HIS A 212 -3.79 -6.23 -27.24
CA HIS A 212 -3.43 -7.29 -26.31
C HIS A 212 -2.66 -6.78 -25.10
N ASP A 213 -1.71 -5.86 -25.29
CA ASP A 213 -0.91 -5.27 -24.22
C ASP A 213 -1.78 -4.40 -23.30
N LEU A 214 -2.69 -3.60 -23.87
CA LEU A 214 -3.65 -2.81 -23.11
C LEU A 214 -4.57 -3.71 -22.28
N ARG A 215 -5.10 -4.77 -22.88
CA ARG A 215 -5.92 -5.76 -22.16
C ARG A 215 -5.15 -6.39 -20.99
N ARG A 216 -3.88 -6.77 -21.20
CA ARG A 216 -3.02 -7.34 -20.16
C ARG A 216 -2.79 -6.35 -19.03
N SER A 217 -2.56 -5.07 -19.36
CA SER A 217 -2.41 -4.00 -18.37
C SER A 217 -3.67 -3.81 -17.53
N LEU A 218 -4.86 -3.87 -18.14
CA LEU A 218 -6.14 -3.81 -17.42
C LEU A 218 -6.34 -4.97 -16.45
N TYR A 219 -5.85 -6.18 -16.77
CA TYR A 219 -5.88 -7.29 -15.81
C TYR A 219 -5.01 -7.04 -14.57
N ASN A 220 -3.90 -6.32 -14.71
CA ASN A 220 -3.03 -5.96 -13.60
C ASN A 220 -3.60 -4.80 -12.76
N PHE A 221 -4.60 -4.09 -13.29
CA PHE A 221 -5.28 -3.01 -12.60
C PHE A 221 -6.34 -3.52 -11.61
N HIS A 222 -6.78 -4.74 -11.77
CA HIS A 222 -7.88 -5.37 -11.01
C HIS A 222 -7.33 -6.23 -9.88
#